data_123000b001a4fec06db648f5984bfd3f
#
_entry.id   123000b001a4fec06db648f5984bfd3f
#
_cell.length_a   1.000
_cell.length_b   1.000
_cell.length_c   1.000
_cell.angle_alpha   90.00
_cell.angle_beta   90.00
_cell.angle_gamma   90.00
#
_symmetry.space_group_name_H-M   'P 1'
#
loop_
_entity.id
_entity.type
_entity.pdbx_description
1 polymer ?
#
loop_
_entity_poly.entity_id
_entity_poly.type
_entity_poly.pdbx_seq_one_letter_code
_entity_poly.pdbx_strand_id
1 'polypeptide(L)'
;MDIMTTSKTDTLLDLSLACWDYDRAQAVLDGTIAVPGCRIAAEVHPTSTLFPLAVGEARFDVTEMSMSSYILQVAKGEGAYVAIPVFLSRAFRHNGFVVRADAGIENPKDLEGKRVGVPEYQMTAALWMRGILADEYGVDTDTFQWRTGALEEGTRKDRLTLDLPPHMSVTPIEAGESLQDLLLAGELDAVFAPKPLNALVAGDPRVRRLFPDFAAVERAYHAKTGFFPIMHAIGVRKTIAEANPWLPKALFDAFTQSRDRAMAKLESIWRGSANRLTLPFFHAEMEETRALMGPDFWTYGFAANRAELDAMCRWSQAQHLAPRRVAPEDLFHESMIA
;
A
#
# COMPACT_ATOMS: atom_id res chain seq x y z
N MET A 1 -15.34 43.96 41.46
CA MET A 1 -14.12 43.13 41.39
C MET A 1 -14.38 42.10 40.30
N ASP A 2 -14.18 42.59 39.05
CA ASP A 2 -14.47 41.77 37.84
C ASP A 2 -13.35 40.78 37.60
N ILE A 3 -13.72 39.51 37.68
CA ILE A 3 -12.83 38.42 37.27
C ILE A 3 -12.91 38.37 35.75
N MET A 4 -11.93 38.98 35.07
CA MET A 4 -11.69 38.77 33.67
C MET A 4 -11.23 37.30 33.47
N THR A 5 -12.15 36.47 33.06
CA THR A 5 -11.84 35.16 32.46
C THR A 5 -11.17 35.44 31.13
N THR A 6 -9.85 35.38 31.09
CA THR A 6 -9.10 35.35 29.84
C THR A 6 -9.46 34.04 29.13
N SER A 7 -10.30 34.15 28.11
CA SER A 7 -10.48 33.10 27.10
C SER A 7 -9.11 32.81 26.49
N LYS A 8 -8.55 31.65 26.80
CA LYS A 8 -7.46 31.07 26.00
C LYS A 8 -8.02 30.92 24.59
N THR A 9 -7.60 31.75 23.66
CA THR A 9 -7.77 31.51 22.25
C THR A 9 -7.00 30.21 21.96
N ASP A 10 -7.71 29.11 21.86
CA ASP A 10 -7.11 27.82 21.42
C ASP A 10 -6.57 28.07 20.02
N THR A 11 -5.24 28.28 19.95
CA THR A 11 -4.54 28.46 18.68
C THR A 11 -4.54 27.12 18.00
N LEU A 12 -5.23 27.04 16.84
CA LEU A 12 -5.24 25.82 16.03
C LEU A 12 -3.81 25.46 15.58
N LEU A 13 -3.49 24.19 15.60
CA LEU A 13 -2.24 23.67 15.05
C LEU A 13 -2.33 23.62 13.51
N ASP A 14 -1.51 24.42 12.84
CA ASP A 14 -1.42 24.40 11.38
C ASP A 14 -0.59 23.20 10.93
N LEU A 15 -1.17 22.35 10.05
CA LEU A 15 -0.55 21.12 9.56
C LEU A 15 -0.68 21.00 8.05
N SER A 16 0.41 20.64 7.38
CA SER A 16 0.41 20.14 6.00
C SER A 16 0.08 18.66 5.99
N LEU A 17 -0.90 18.26 5.15
CA LEU A 17 -1.31 16.88 4.99
C LEU A 17 -1.27 16.50 3.50
N ALA A 18 -0.66 15.37 3.17
CA ALA A 18 -0.63 14.87 1.80
C ALA A 18 -0.97 13.38 1.71
N CYS A 19 -1.91 13.05 0.84
CA CYS A 19 -2.21 11.68 0.41
C CYS A 19 -2.82 11.69 -1.00
N TRP A 20 -3.10 10.50 -1.55
CA TRP A 20 -3.80 10.43 -2.81
C TRP A 20 -5.32 10.63 -2.61
N ASP A 21 -6.08 10.77 -3.72
CA ASP A 21 -7.50 11.10 -3.78
C ASP A 21 -8.43 9.89 -3.53
N TYR A 22 -8.25 9.23 -2.40
CA TYR A 22 -9.13 8.13 -2.00
C TYR A 22 -10.49 8.65 -1.53
N ASP A 23 -11.58 7.96 -1.92
CA ASP A 23 -12.95 8.24 -1.44
C ASP A 23 -13.05 8.29 0.09
N ARG A 24 -12.31 7.41 0.78
CA ARG A 24 -12.22 7.27 2.23
C ARG A 24 -11.34 8.33 2.91
N ALA A 25 -10.61 9.14 2.15
CA ALA A 25 -9.83 10.28 2.66
C ALA A 25 -10.48 11.62 2.33
N GLN A 26 -11.41 11.64 1.36
CA GLN A 26 -11.95 12.84 0.75
C GLN A 26 -12.51 13.84 1.74
N ALA A 27 -13.24 13.39 2.77
CA ALA A 27 -13.88 14.29 3.72
C ALA A 27 -12.88 14.97 4.68
N VAL A 28 -11.69 14.40 4.87
CA VAL A 28 -10.57 15.06 5.58
C VAL A 28 -9.87 16.04 4.63
N LEU A 29 -9.65 15.64 3.37
CA LEU A 29 -8.96 16.45 2.37
C LEU A 29 -9.72 17.73 2.01
N ASP A 30 -11.05 17.66 1.91
CA ASP A 30 -11.90 18.82 1.57
C ASP A 30 -12.38 19.63 2.81
N GLY A 31 -11.97 19.21 4.03
CA GLY A 31 -12.33 19.85 5.27
C GLY A 31 -13.77 19.62 5.74
N THR A 32 -14.53 18.74 5.06
CA THR A 32 -15.91 18.37 5.50
C THR A 32 -15.89 17.69 6.87
N ILE A 33 -14.83 16.94 7.17
CA ILE A 33 -14.50 16.41 8.49
C ILE A 33 -13.24 17.12 8.97
N ALA A 34 -13.39 17.94 9.99
CA ALA A 34 -12.27 18.64 10.61
C ALA A 34 -11.50 17.71 11.56
N VAL A 35 -10.18 17.89 11.64
CA VAL A 35 -9.35 17.34 12.71
C VAL A 35 -9.43 18.28 13.90
N PRO A 36 -10.00 17.87 15.04
CA PRO A 36 -10.16 18.77 16.20
C PRO A 36 -8.82 19.38 16.63
N GLY A 37 -8.80 20.68 16.88
CA GLY A 37 -7.60 21.41 17.29
C GLY A 37 -6.62 21.74 16.16
N CYS A 38 -6.91 21.36 14.92
CA CYS A 38 -6.03 21.57 13.77
C CYS A 38 -6.66 22.42 12.68
N ARG A 39 -5.78 23.10 11.91
CA ARG A 39 -6.07 23.61 10.56
C ARG A 39 -5.23 22.83 9.57
N ILE A 40 -5.90 22.12 8.66
CA ILE A 40 -5.24 21.25 7.68
C ILE A 40 -5.09 21.99 6.35
N ALA A 41 -3.84 22.07 5.86
CA ALA A 41 -3.52 22.41 4.47
C ALA A 41 -3.31 21.09 3.71
N ALA A 42 -4.35 20.63 2.99
CA ALA A 42 -4.33 19.34 2.29
C ALA A 42 -3.78 19.50 0.87
N GLU A 43 -2.90 18.57 0.48
CA GLU A 43 -2.39 18.41 -0.89
C GLU A 43 -2.69 16.99 -1.39
N VAL A 44 -3.14 16.87 -2.64
CA VAL A 44 -3.39 15.58 -3.29
C VAL A 44 -2.27 15.29 -4.27
N HIS A 45 -1.57 14.18 -4.06
CA HIS A 45 -0.49 13.74 -4.92
C HIS A 45 -0.61 12.25 -5.26
N PRO A 46 -0.36 11.85 -6.51
CA PRO A 46 -0.19 10.43 -6.82
C PRO A 46 1.03 9.87 -6.07
N THR A 47 0.96 8.60 -5.69
CA THR A 47 1.98 7.94 -4.85
C THR A 47 3.39 7.98 -5.44
N SER A 48 3.51 8.03 -6.77
CA SER A 48 4.80 8.17 -7.47
C SER A 48 5.51 9.48 -7.17
N THR A 49 4.76 10.55 -6.94
CA THR A 49 5.27 11.88 -6.56
C THR A 49 5.38 12.01 -5.04
N LEU A 50 4.37 11.51 -4.32
CA LEU A 50 4.27 11.68 -2.87
C LEU A 50 5.39 10.98 -2.09
N PHE A 51 5.66 9.72 -2.41
CA PHE A 51 6.62 8.93 -1.63
C PHE A 51 8.06 9.43 -1.67
N PRO A 52 8.62 9.91 -2.79
CA PRO A 52 9.91 10.58 -2.77
C PRO A 52 9.96 11.80 -1.84
N LEU A 53 8.91 12.62 -1.83
CA LEU A 53 8.80 13.80 -0.95
C LEU A 53 8.67 13.41 0.53
N ALA A 54 7.94 12.35 0.83
CA ALA A 54 7.76 11.86 2.19
C ALA A 54 9.04 11.19 2.74
N VAL A 55 9.66 10.29 1.97
CA VAL A 55 10.83 9.52 2.41
C VAL A 55 12.11 10.35 2.38
N GLY A 56 12.34 11.12 1.31
CA GLY A 56 13.59 11.86 1.10
C GLY A 56 13.64 13.21 1.82
N GLU A 57 12.54 13.96 1.73
CA GLU A 57 12.50 15.36 2.21
C GLU A 57 11.73 15.52 3.53
N ALA A 58 10.96 14.52 3.94
CA ALA A 58 10.00 14.61 5.04
C ALA A 58 9.14 15.90 4.96
N ARG A 59 8.65 16.21 3.74
CA ARG A 59 8.07 17.51 3.38
C ARG A 59 6.82 17.85 4.19
N PHE A 60 5.96 16.87 4.44
CA PHE A 60 4.64 17.07 5.05
C PHE A 60 4.65 16.75 6.55
N ASP A 61 3.74 17.34 7.30
CA ASP A 61 3.56 17.04 8.73
C ASP A 61 2.80 15.74 8.93
N VAL A 62 1.81 15.50 8.05
CA VAL A 62 1.04 14.26 7.95
C VAL A 62 1.07 13.77 6.51
N THR A 63 1.39 12.49 6.29
CA THR A 63 1.52 11.99 4.92
C THR A 63 1.17 10.51 4.79
N GLU A 64 0.68 10.13 3.61
CA GLU A 64 0.60 8.72 3.23
C GLU A 64 2.01 8.16 2.97
N MET A 65 2.26 6.94 3.45
CA MET A 65 3.55 6.26 3.35
C MET A 65 3.40 4.84 2.81
N SER A 66 4.37 4.41 1.99
CA SER A 66 4.54 3.02 1.59
C SER A 66 4.94 2.16 2.79
N MET A 67 4.13 1.15 3.15
CA MET A 67 4.37 0.34 4.35
C MET A 67 5.71 -0.41 4.31
N SER A 68 6.10 -0.98 3.17
CA SER A 68 7.38 -1.70 3.09
C SER A 68 8.59 -0.77 3.28
N SER A 69 8.58 0.41 2.64
CA SER A 69 9.62 1.43 2.85
C SER A 69 9.65 1.92 4.30
N TYR A 70 8.49 2.06 4.92
CA TYR A 70 8.37 2.48 6.30
C TYR A 70 8.91 1.42 7.28
N ILE A 71 8.55 0.13 7.09
CA ILE A 71 9.09 -0.98 7.90
C ILE A 71 10.62 -1.01 7.82
N LEU A 72 11.20 -0.82 6.62
CA LEU A 72 12.65 -0.75 6.43
C LEU A 72 13.26 0.41 7.21
N GLN A 73 12.67 1.61 7.15
CA GLN A 73 13.17 2.77 7.91
C GLN A 73 13.12 2.54 9.42
N VAL A 74 12.03 1.96 9.94
CA VAL A 74 11.93 1.60 11.38
C VAL A 74 12.97 0.55 11.76
N ALA A 75 13.20 -0.45 10.91
CA ALA A 75 14.21 -1.49 11.15
C ALA A 75 15.63 -0.92 11.25
N LYS A 76 15.93 0.14 10.49
CA LYS A 76 17.21 0.87 10.51
C LYS A 76 17.31 1.91 11.64
N GLY A 77 16.20 2.20 12.34
CA GLY A 77 16.14 3.31 13.31
C GLY A 77 16.09 4.68 12.64
N GLU A 78 15.67 4.74 11.39
CA GLU A 78 15.60 5.93 10.56
C GLU A 78 14.14 6.39 10.35
N GLY A 79 13.97 7.50 9.62
CA GLY A 79 12.66 8.01 9.22
C GLY A 79 12.09 9.05 10.18
N ALA A 80 11.44 10.05 9.58
CA ALA A 80 10.90 11.24 10.25
C ALA A 80 9.48 11.03 10.80
N TYR A 81 8.83 9.93 10.46
CA TYR A 81 7.42 9.70 10.76
C TYR A 81 7.21 8.55 11.73
N VAL A 82 6.11 8.62 12.48
CA VAL A 82 5.48 7.52 13.20
C VAL A 82 4.10 7.27 12.60
N ALA A 83 3.77 6.01 12.32
CA ALA A 83 2.48 5.71 11.70
C ALA A 83 1.32 5.75 12.71
N ILE A 84 0.13 6.01 12.19
CA ILE A 84 -1.16 5.69 12.81
C ILE A 84 -1.83 4.59 11.97
N PRO A 85 -2.65 3.70 12.57
CA PRO A 85 -3.21 2.53 11.86
C PRO A 85 -4.41 2.89 10.97
N VAL A 86 -4.20 3.89 10.11
CA VAL A 86 -5.09 4.34 9.03
C VAL A 86 -4.52 3.81 7.72
N PHE A 87 -5.17 2.82 7.12
CA PHE A 87 -4.69 2.14 5.92
C PHE A 87 -5.44 2.64 4.69
N LEU A 88 -4.93 3.73 4.10
CA LEU A 88 -5.57 4.38 2.95
C LEU A 88 -5.54 3.52 1.69
N SER A 89 -4.53 2.66 1.52
CA SER A 89 -4.43 1.79 0.36
C SER A 89 -4.34 0.34 0.76
N ARG A 90 -5.23 -0.47 0.18
CA ARG A 90 -5.23 -1.92 0.23
C ARG A 90 -5.52 -2.47 -1.15
N ALA A 91 -4.89 -3.55 -1.55
CA ALA A 91 -5.17 -4.19 -2.83
C ALA A 91 -4.68 -5.65 -2.84
N PHE A 92 -5.52 -6.57 -3.27
CA PHE A 92 -5.10 -7.91 -3.62
C PHE A 92 -4.06 -7.89 -4.74
N ARG A 93 -3.23 -8.95 -4.85
CA ARG A 93 -2.04 -8.89 -5.70
C ARG A 93 -1.91 -10.03 -6.70
N HIS A 94 -2.78 -11.03 -6.70
CA HIS A 94 -2.73 -12.12 -7.66
C HIS A 94 -2.98 -11.64 -9.10
N ASN A 95 -3.71 -10.56 -9.28
CA ASN A 95 -3.93 -9.92 -10.58
C ASN A 95 -2.66 -9.32 -11.21
N GLY A 96 -1.62 -9.07 -10.41
CA GLY A 96 -0.39 -8.41 -10.82
C GLY A 96 0.74 -9.34 -11.28
N PHE A 97 0.58 -10.66 -11.19
CA PHE A 97 1.56 -11.61 -11.72
C PHE A 97 1.35 -11.78 -13.23
N VAL A 98 2.14 -11.07 -14.01
CA VAL A 98 2.09 -11.12 -15.47
C VAL A 98 3.30 -11.93 -15.98
N VAL A 99 3.05 -12.91 -16.84
CA VAL A 99 4.07 -13.78 -17.41
C VAL A 99 4.02 -13.75 -18.94
N ARG A 100 5.14 -14.05 -19.57
CA ARG A 100 5.15 -14.33 -20.99
C ARG A 100 4.38 -15.62 -21.28
N ALA A 101 3.62 -15.62 -22.36
CA ALA A 101 2.78 -16.75 -22.73
C ALA A 101 3.60 -18.01 -23.10
N ASP A 102 4.81 -17.83 -23.63
CA ASP A 102 5.73 -18.89 -24.08
C ASP A 102 6.88 -19.19 -23.11
N ALA A 103 6.89 -18.60 -21.88
CA ALA A 103 7.96 -18.82 -20.91
C ALA A 103 7.88 -20.17 -20.16
N GLY A 104 6.85 -20.96 -20.41
CA GLY A 104 6.64 -22.26 -19.74
C GLY A 104 6.32 -22.12 -18.24
N ILE A 105 5.71 -20.99 -17.84
CA ILE A 105 5.32 -20.73 -16.45
C ILE A 105 3.82 -21.00 -16.31
N GLU A 106 3.46 -22.21 -15.87
CA GLU A 106 2.06 -22.60 -15.68
C GLU A 106 1.63 -22.51 -14.21
N ASN A 107 2.58 -22.69 -13.29
CA ASN A 107 2.36 -22.66 -11.85
C ASN A 107 3.32 -21.67 -11.19
N PRO A 108 2.99 -21.13 -9.98
CA PRO A 108 3.89 -20.22 -9.27
C PRO A 108 5.31 -20.74 -9.06
N LYS A 109 5.47 -22.07 -8.85
CA LYS A 109 6.77 -22.70 -8.66
C LYS A 109 7.69 -22.62 -9.90
N ASP A 110 7.12 -22.50 -11.08
CA ASP A 110 7.87 -22.37 -12.34
C ASP A 110 8.58 -21.01 -12.48
N LEU A 111 8.30 -20.06 -11.57
CA LEU A 111 8.99 -18.78 -11.48
C LEU A 111 10.42 -18.89 -10.92
N GLU A 112 10.77 -19.98 -10.24
CA GLU A 112 12.11 -20.16 -9.67
C GLU A 112 13.19 -20.12 -10.75
N GLY A 113 14.24 -19.35 -10.50
CA GLY A 113 15.34 -19.12 -11.46
C GLY A 113 15.01 -18.20 -12.64
N LYS A 114 13.78 -17.69 -12.76
CA LYS A 114 13.34 -16.85 -13.87
C LYS A 114 13.80 -15.39 -13.72
N ARG A 115 13.79 -14.68 -14.87
CA ARG A 115 14.05 -13.23 -14.95
C ARG A 115 12.76 -12.50 -14.70
N VAL A 116 12.68 -11.80 -13.56
CA VAL A 116 11.45 -11.16 -13.08
C VAL A 116 11.63 -9.66 -12.95
N GLY A 117 10.78 -8.90 -13.62
CA GLY A 117 10.74 -7.45 -13.54
C GLY A 117 9.84 -6.98 -12.38
N VAL A 118 10.27 -5.91 -11.69
CA VAL A 118 9.48 -5.24 -10.66
C VAL A 118 9.86 -3.75 -10.63
N PRO A 119 8.91 -2.80 -10.43
CA PRO A 119 9.26 -1.39 -10.47
C PRO A 119 10.33 -0.96 -9.47
N GLU A 120 10.24 -1.46 -8.24
CA GLU A 120 11.22 -1.28 -7.16
C GLU A 120 11.17 -2.51 -6.27
N TYR A 121 12.33 -3.05 -5.87
CA TYR A 121 12.38 -4.25 -5.05
C TYR A 121 11.71 -4.06 -3.69
N GLN A 122 11.86 -2.86 -3.06
CA GLN A 122 11.26 -2.51 -1.76
C GLN A 122 9.79 -2.05 -1.84
N MET A 123 9.16 -2.02 -3.02
CA MET A 123 7.75 -1.62 -3.15
C MET A 123 6.84 -2.51 -2.31
N THR A 124 5.83 -1.94 -1.64
CA THR A 124 4.91 -2.73 -0.81
C THR A 124 4.17 -3.81 -1.61
N ALA A 125 3.77 -3.51 -2.85
CA ALA A 125 3.16 -4.50 -3.72
C ALA A 125 4.10 -5.70 -3.97
N ALA A 126 5.39 -5.46 -4.20
CA ALA A 126 6.38 -6.50 -4.42
C ALA A 126 6.66 -7.32 -3.14
N LEU A 127 6.70 -6.67 -1.97
CA LEU A 127 6.79 -7.35 -0.67
C LEU A 127 5.64 -8.37 -0.52
N TRP A 128 4.40 -7.93 -0.79
CA TRP A 128 3.22 -8.80 -0.74
C TRP A 128 3.28 -9.94 -1.75
N MET A 129 3.63 -9.65 -3.00
CA MET A 129 3.69 -10.67 -4.05
C MET A 129 4.72 -11.75 -3.72
N ARG A 130 5.91 -11.38 -3.26
CA ARG A 130 6.92 -12.35 -2.79
C ARG A 130 6.45 -13.12 -1.56
N GLY A 131 5.82 -12.43 -0.59
CA GLY A 131 5.28 -13.06 0.61
C GLY A 131 4.20 -14.09 0.30
N ILE A 132 3.27 -13.76 -0.60
CA ILE A 132 2.23 -14.69 -1.09
C ILE A 132 2.86 -15.89 -1.79
N LEU A 133 3.83 -15.67 -2.69
CA LEU A 133 4.52 -16.75 -3.38
C LEU A 133 5.22 -17.71 -2.41
N ALA A 134 5.88 -17.18 -1.40
CA ALA A 134 6.59 -17.99 -0.42
C ALA A 134 5.61 -18.77 0.49
N ASP A 135 4.63 -18.09 1.08
CA ASP A 135 3.75 -18.68 2.10
C ASP A 135 2.67 -19.61 1.50
N GLU A 136 2.11 -19.22 0.35
CA GLU A 136 1.00 -19.97 -0.25
C GLU A 136 1.45 -21.04 -1.24
N TYR A 137 2.59 -20.78 -1.93
CA TYR A 137 3.04 -21.65 -3.04
C TYR A 137 4.42 -22.26 -2.81
N GLY A 138 5.10 -21.93 -1.70
CA GLY A 138 6.42 -22.46 -1.36
C GLY A 138 7.53 -22.05 -2.34
N VAL A 139 7.37 -20.94 -3.03
CA VAL A 139 8.33 -20.44 -4.02
C VAL A 139 9.51 -19.77 -3.32
N ASP A 140 10.71 -20.16 -3.70
CA ASP A 140 11.95 -19.50 -3.27
C ASP A 140 12.24 -18.29 -4.17
N THR A 141 11.87 -17.09 -3.70
CA THR A 141 12.02 -15.84 -4.44
C THR A 141 13.46 -15.31 -4.49
N ASP A 142 14.38 -15.87 -3.71
CA ASP A 142 15.81 -15.52 -3.75
C ASP A 142 16.50 -16.11 -5.00
N THR A 143 15.88 -17.09 -5.62
CA THR A 143 16.36 -17.69 -6.89
C THR A 143 16.08 -16.83 -8.12
N PHE A 144 15.26 -15.78 -8.00
CA PHE A 144 14.86 -14.94 -9.13
C PHE A 144 15.99 -14.00 -9.57
N GLN A 145 16.08 -13.77 -10.87
CA GLN A 145 16.94 -12.75 -11.45
C GLN A 145 16.12 -11.46 -11.60
N TRP A 146 16.17 -10.61 -10.57
CA TRP A 146 15.35 -9.40 -10.53
C TRP A 146 15.87 -8.30 -11.46
N ARG A 147 14.93 -7.63 -12.14
CA ARG A 147 15.17 -6.37 -12.86
C ARG A 147 14.27 -5.30 -12.30
N THR A 148 14.83 -4.11 -12.00
CA THR A 148 14.07 -2.97 -11.47
C THR A 148 14.04 -1.82 -12.46
N GLY A 149 12.87 -1.11 -12.56
CA GLY A 149 12.74 0.03 -13.46
C GLY A 149 11.30 0.42 -13.77
N ALA A 150 11.13 1.31 -14.73
CA ALA A 150 9.80 1.76 -15.16
C ALA A 150 8.99 0.59 -15.75
N LEU A 151 7.69 0.54 -15.44
CA LEU A 151 6.81 -0.49 -16.01
C LEU A 151 6.64 -0.33 -17.51
N GLU A 152 6.44 0.90 -17.95
CA GLU A 152 6.11 1.26 -19.33
C GLU A 152 7.00 2.44 -19.76
N GLU A 153 6.56 3.68 -19.54
CA GLU A 153 7.32 4.87 -19.89
C GLU A 153 7.96 5.54 -18.66
N GLY A 154 9.01 6.31 -18.88
CA GLY A 154 9.69 7.12 -17.87
C GLY A 154 10.90 6.45 -17.26
N THR A 155 11.48 7.11 -16.27
CA THR A 155 12.58 6.60 -15.45
C THR A 155 12.11 6.36 -14.05
N ARG A 156 12.53 5.25 -13.45
CA ARG A 156 12.28 4.96 -12.04
C ARG A 156 13.58 4.59 -11.36
N LYS A 157 13.81 5.17 -10.20
CA LYS A 157 14.96 4.86 -9.35
C LYS A 157 14.44 4.32 -8.02
N ASP A 158 15.20 3.42 -7.42
CA ASP A 158 14.93 2.95 -6.07
C ASP A 158 14.98 4.12 -5.08
N ARG A 159 13.96 4.24 -4.24
CA ARG A 159 13.83 5.32 -3.24
C ARG A 159 14.76 5.15 -2.04
N LEU A 160 15.13 3.92 -1.75
CA LEU A 160 15.98 3.55 -0.61
C LEU A 160 17.11 2.65 -1.09
N THR A 161 18.29 2.84 -0.52
CA THR A 161 19.40 1.93 -0.71
C THR A 161 19.15 0.64 0.06
N LEU A 162 19.25 -0.49 -0.65
CA LEU A 162 19.10 -1.83 -0.10
C LEU A 162 20.47 -2.46 0.09
N ASP A 163 20.64 -3.15 1.21
CA ASP A 163 21.82 -3.96 1.50
C ASP A 163 21.45 -5.44 1.32
N LEU A 164 21.44 -5.88 0.06
CA LEU A 164 21.00 -7.21 -0.31
C LEU A 164 22.16 -8.21 -0.26
N PRO A 165 21.90 -9.49 0.08
CA PRO A 165 22.93 -10.52 0.09
C PRO A 165 23.58 -10.69 -1.29
N PRO A 166 24.88 -11.01 -1.35
CA PRO A 166 25.63 -11.12 -2.61
C PRO A 166 25.09 -12.16 -3.60
N HIS A 167 24.35 -13.15 -3.12
CA HIS A 167 23.74 -14.19 -3.98
C HIS A 167 22.48 -13.70 -4.70
N MET A 168 21.87 -12.59 -4.25
CA MET A 168 20.69 -12.04 -4.90
C MET A 168 21.07 -11.18 -6.10
N SER A 169 20.45 -11.44 -7.21
CA SER A 169 20.59 -10.65 -8.44
C SER A 169 19.46 -9.63 -8.56
N VAL A 170 19.71 -8.38 -8.17
CA VAL A 170 18.77 -7.27 -8.37
C VAL A 170 19.49 -6.18 -9.16
N THR A 171 19.11 -6.01 -10.42
CA THR A 171 19.79 -5.11 -11.36
C THR A 171 18.79 -4.14 -11.99
N PRO A 172 19.05 -2.84 -12.00
CA PRO A 172 18.22 -1.89 -12.74
C PRO A 172 18.29 -2.18 -14.25
N ILE A 173 17.18 -1.89 -14.96
CA ILE A 173 17.16 -1.90 -16.43
C ILE A 173 17.91 -0.67 -16.96
N GLU A 174 18.31 -0.71 -18.23
CA GLU A 174 19.03 0.39 -18.87
C GLU A 174 18.12 1.63 -19.04
N ALA A 175 18.75 2.79 -19.17
CA ALA A 175 18.03 4.04 -19.38
C ALA A 175 17.27 4.01 -20.71
N GLY A 176 15.98 4.29 -20.67
CA GLY A 176 15.11 4.28 -21.84
C GLY A 176 14.40 2.94 -22.09
N GLU A 177 14.73 1.89 -21.35
CA GLU A 177 13.99 0.63 -21.37
C GLU A 177 12.77 0.67 -20.46
N SER A 178 11.82 -0.24 -20.70
CA SER A 178 10.71 -0.52 -19.80
C SER A 178 10.59 -2.02 -19.51
N LEU A 179 10.06 -2.34 -18.32
CA LEU A 179 9.83 -3.75 -17.93
C LEU A 179 8.85 -4.43 -18.89
N GLN A 180 7.85 -3.70 -19.40
CA GLN A 180 6.92 -4.22 -20.38
C GLN A 180 7.62 -4.55 -21.72
N ASP A 181 8.46 -3.68 -22.23
CA ASP A 181 9.16 -3.90 -23.50
C ASP A 181 10.13 -5.07 -23.39
N LEU A 182 10.87 -5.18 -22.29
CA LEU A 182 11.74 -6.33 -22.01
C LEU A 182 10.95 -7.66 -21.88
N LEU A 183 9.76 -7.61 -21.26
CA LEU A 183 8.85 -8.77 -21.21
C LEU A 183 8.39 -9.17 -22.63
N LEU A 184 7.99 -8.21 -23.45
CA LEU A 184 7.53 -8.44 -24.83
C LEU A 184 8.67 -8.92 -25.75
N ALA A 185 9.90 -8.46 -25.52
CA ALA A 185 11.10 -8.88 -26.26
C ALA A 185 11.62 -10.27 -25.83
N GLY A 186 11.16 -10.80 -24.67
CA GLY A 186 11.64 -12.07 -24.15
C GLY A 186 12.91 -11.99 -23.33
N GLU A 187 13.27 -10.80 -22.91
CA GLU A 187 14.38 -10.55 -21.97
C GLU A 187 13.96 -10.70 -20.52
N LEU A 188 12.64 -10.63 -20.25
CA LEU A 188 12.01 -11.02 -18.99
C LEU A 188 11.03 -12.17 -19.23
N ASP A 189 10.87 -13.02 -18.22
CA ASP A 189 9.94 -14.15 -18.22
C ASP A 189 8.63 -13.76 -17.50
N ALA A 190 8.71 -12.85 -16.53
CA ALA A 190 7.57 -12.32 -15.77
C ALA A 190 7.79 -10.86 -15.33
N VAL A 191 6.68 -10.16 -15.03
CA VAL A 191 6.68 -8.84 -14.39
C VAL A 191 5.68 -8.85 -13.24
N PHE A 192 6.11 -8.41 -12.06
CA PHE A 192 5.25 -8.19 -10.92
C PHE A 192 4.76 -6.73 -10.95
N ALA A 193 3.56 -6.56 -11.44
CA ALA A 193 3.00 -5.26 -11.76
C ALA A 193 1.99 -4.78 -10.68
N PRO A 194 2.16 -3.58 -10.11
CA PRO A 194 1.20 -3.02 -9.15
C PRO A 194 -0.10 -2.53 -9.82
N LYS A 195 -0.10 -2.40 -11.14
CA LYS A 195 -1.23 -2.05 -12.01
C LYS A 195 -1.20 -2.93 -13.27
N PRO A 196 -2.32 -3.10 -14.00
CA PRO A 196 -2.31 -3.81 -15.28
C PRO A 196 -1.31 -3.18 -16.27
N LEU A 197 -0.52 -4.01 -16.97
CA LEU A 197 0.33 -3.56 -18.08
C LEU A 197 -0.52 -3.18 -19.28
N ASN A 198 -0.10 -2.17 -20.05
CA ASN A 198 -0.80 -1.75 -21.27
C ASN A 198 -0.92 -2.90 -22.28
N ALA A 199 0.10 -3.73 -22.44
CA ALA A 199 0.07 -4.91 -23.30
C ALA A 199 -1.03 -5.90 -22.87
N LEU A 200 -1.18 -6.14 -21.57
CA LEU A 200 -2.23 -7.01 -21.04
C LEU A 200 -3.64 -6.44 -21.27
N VAL A 201 -3.80 -5.13 -21.08
CA VAL A 201 -5.08 -4.43 -21.33
C VAL A 201 -5.43 -4.45 -22.81
N ALA A 202 -4.43 -4.32 -23.71
CA ALA A 202 -4.61 -4.39 -25.16
C ALA A 202 -4.88 -5.82 -25.68
N GLY A 203 -4.76 -6.83 -24.83
CA GLY A 203 -4.95 -8.23 -25.23
C GLY A 203 -3.78 -8.79 -26.08
N ASP A 204 -2.56 -8.29 -25.85
CA ASP A 204 -1.37 -8.80 -26.56
C ASP A 204 -1.16 -10.29 -26.22
N PRO A 205 -1.15 -11.19 -27.22
CA PRO A 205 -1.07 -12.63 -26.98
C PRO A 205 0.26 -13.10 -26.39
N ARG A 206 1.29 -12.26 -26.39
CA ARG A 206 2.61 -12.59 -25.82
C ARG A 206 2.62 -12.59 -24.31
N VAL A 207 1.61 -12.00 -23.66
CA VAL A 207 1.53 -11.90 -22.21
C VAL A 207 0.21 -12.41 -21.68
N ARG A 208 0.23 -12.96 -20.48
CA ARG A 208 -0.97 -13.38 -19.74
C ARG A 208 -0.79 -13.22 -18.24
N ARG A 209 -1.88 -13.29 -17.49
CA ARG A 209 -1.79 -13.46 -16.04
C ARG A 209 -1.36 -14.88 -15.69
N LEU A 210 -0.53 -15.02 -14.66
CA LEU A 210 -0.20 -16.32 -14.05
C LEU A 210 -1.47 -16.94 -13.44
N PHE A 211 -2.32 -16.13 -12.85
CA PHE A 211 -3.63 -16.50 -12.31
C PHE A 211 -4.74 -15.97 -13.23
N PRO A 212 -5.21 -16.75 -14.23
CA PRO A 212 -6.24 -16.26 -15.16
C PRO A 212 -7.53 -15.85 -14.46
N ASP A 213 -8.01 -16.68 -13.51
CA ASP A 213 -9.12 -16.33 -12.60
C ASP A 213 -8.59 -15.79 -11.29
N PHE A 214 -7.87 -14.66 -11.36
CA PHE A 214 -7.31 -14.01 -10.18
C PHE A 214 -8.39 -13.62 -9.16
N ALA A 215 -9.61 -13.30 -9.59
CA ALA A 215 -10.69 -12.91 -8.71
C ALA A 215 -11.08 -14.06 -7.75
N ALA A 216 -11.24 -15.27 -8.27
CA ALA A 216 -11.49 -16.45 -7.44
C ALA A 216 -10.30 -16.77 -6.52
N VAL A 217 -9.07 -16.63 -7.01
CA VAL A 217 -7.86 -16.87 -6.22
C VAL A 217 -7.73 -15.85 -5.07
N GLU A 218 -7.99 -14.57 -5.32
CA GLU A 218 -7.96 -13.51 -4.31
C GLU A 218 -9.03 -13.71 -3.22
N ARG A 219 -10.25 -14.13 -3.61
CA ARG A 219 -11.30 -14.48 -2.66
C ARG A 219 -10.92 -15.71 -1.81
N ALA A 220 -10.36 -16.75 -2.42
CA ALA A 220 -9.88 -17.93 -1.71
C ALA A 220 -8.73 -17.60 -0.76
N TYR A 221 -7.80 -16.76 -1.17
CA TYR A 221 -6.70 -16.25 -0.34
C TYR A 221 -7.24 -15.53 0.89
N HIS A 222 -8.19 -14.60 0.70
CA HIS A 222 -8.82 -13.90 1.83
C HIS A 222 -9.58 -14.86 2.75
N ALA A 223 -10.37 -15.77 2.19
CA ALA A 223 -11.09 -16.78 2.99
C ALA A 223 -10.17 -17.63 3.87
N LYS A 224 -8.97 -17.95 3.38
CA LYS A 224 -7.95 -18.74 4.08
C LYS A 224 -7.21 -17.94 5.13
N THR A 225 -6.80 -16.71 4.81
CA THR A 225 -5.84 -15.93 5.61
C THR A 225 -6.49 -14.83 6.43
N GLY A 226 -7.65 -14.34 6.01
CA GLY A 226 -8.28 -13.12 6.50
C GLY A 226 -7.58 -11.83 6.03
N PHE A 227 -6.53 -11.93 5.21
CA PHE A 227 -5.75 -10.76 4.77
C PHE A 227 -6.42 -10.01 3.64
N PHE A 228 -6.47 -8.69 3.76
CA PHE A 228 -6.72 -7.76 2.66
C PHE A 228 -5.51 -6.83 2.55
N PRO A 229 -4.58 -7.09 1.62
CA PRO A 229 -3.22 -6.59 1.66
C PRO A 229 -3.06 -5.09 1.87
N ILE A 230 -2.50 -4.69 3.00
CA ILE A 230 -2.18 -3.31 3.36
C ILE A 230 -1.02 -2.83 2.47
N MET A 231 -1.26 -1.72 1.76
CA MET A 231 -0.23 -1.08 0.94
C MET A 231 0.39 0.13 1.61
N HIS A 232 -0.45 1.03 2.14
CA HIS A 232 -0.02 2.31 2.66
C HIS A 232 -0.71 2.64 3.97
N ALA A 233 -0.01 3.38 4.83
CA ALA A 233 -0.54 3.93 6.07
C ALA A 233 -0.29 5.45 6.14
N ILE A 234 -1.00 6.14 7.04
CA ILE A 234 -0.74 7.53 7.38
C ILE A 234 0.38 7.61 8.41
N GLY A 235 1.37 8.47 8.15
CA GLY A 235 2.41 8.86 9.08
C GLY A 235 2.25 10.30 9.57
N VAL A 236 2.59 10.51 10.83
CA VAL A 236 2.68 11.81 11.47
C VAL A 236 4.16 12.09 11.75
N ARG A 237 4.65 13.30 11.46
CA ARG A 237 6.03 13.67 11.78
C ARG A 237 6.30 13.47 13.27
N LYS A 238 7.35 12.72 13.63
CA LYS A 238 7.67 12.34 15.02
C LYS A 238 7.70 13.55 15.96
N THR A 239 8.42 14.62 15.57
CA THR A 239 8.54 15.84 16.38
C THR A 239 7.19 16.52 16.64
N ILE A 240 6.24 16.41 15.72
CA ILE A 240 4.90 16.99 15.89
C ILE A 240 4.05 16.07 16.78
N ALA A 241 4.12 14.74 16.59
CA ALA A 241 3.42 13.80 17.44
C ALA A 241 3.90 13.85 18.90
N GLU A 242 5.21 13.98 19.11
CA GLU A 242 5.82 14.14 20.44
C GLU A 242 5.39 15.44 21.12
N ALA A 243 5.35 16.54 20.37
CA ALA A 243 4.89 17.84 20.90
C ALA A 243 3.36 17.88 21.13
N ASN A 244 2.59 17.01 20.47
CA ASN A 244 1.13 16.97 20.50
C ASN A 244 0.62 15.54 20.64
N PRO A 245 0.74 14.89 21.80
CA PRO A 245 0.38 13.46 21.99
C PRO A 245 -1.09 13.11 21.70
N TRP A 246 -1.96 14.09 21.66
CA TRP A 246 -3.39 13.96 21.31
C TRP A 246 -3.62 13.85 19.78
N LEU A 247 -2.70 14.36 18.97
CA LEU A 247 -2.85 14.49 17.51
C LEU A 247 -3.01 13.14 16.78
N PRO A 248 -2.23 12.08 17.08
CA PRO A 248 -2.41 10.77 16.45
C PRO A 248 -3.84 10.25 16.56
N LYS A 249 -4.45 10.38 17.73
CA LYS A 249 -5.84 9.97 17.97
C LYS A 249 -6.84 10.84 17.21
N ALA A 250 -6.66 12.16 17.22
CA ALA A 250 -7.53 13.08 16.50
C ALA A 250 -7.53 12.84 14.99
N LEU A 251 -6.35 12.57 14.40
CA LEU A 251 -6.20 12.19 12.99
C LEU A 251 -6.85 10.83 12.71
N PHE A 252 -6.60 9.83 13.55
CA PHE A 252 -7.22 8.50 13.42
C PHE A 252 -8.74 8.58 13.39
N ASP A 253 -9.33 9.34 14.32
CA ASP A 253 -10.78 9.52 14.40
C ASP A 253 -11.34 10.24 13.17
N ALA A 254 -10.67 11.28 12.70
CA ALA A 254 -11.10 12.03 11.51
C ALA A 254 -11.05 11.16 10.24
N PHE A 255 -9.96 10.41 10.03
CA PHE A 255 -9.86 9.47 8.91
C PHE A 255 -10.85 8.32 9.02
N THR A 256 -11.13 7.83 10.23
CA THR A 256 -12.16 6.79 10.47
C THR A 256 -13.54 7.31 10.08
N GLN A 257 -13.92 8.51 10.52
CA GLN A 257 -15.17 9.14 10.13
C GLN A 257 -15.27 9.35 8.61
N SER A 258 -14.16 9.74 7.94
CA SER A 258 -14.11 9.92 6.49
C SER A 258 -14.32 8.58 5.76
N ARG A 259 -13.67 7.50 6.21
CA ARG A 259 -13.89 6.14 5.72
C ARG A 259 -15.34 5.71 5.91
N ASP A 260 -15.88 5.88 7.10
CA ASP A 260 -17.25 5.46 7.44
C ASP A 260 -18.29 6.18 6.54
N ARG A 261 -18.05 7.46 6.23
CA ARG A 261 -18.86 8.22 5.28
C ARG A 261 -18.80 7.62 3.86
N ALA A 262 -17.61 7.23 3.39
CA ALA A 262 -17.45 6.57 2.09
C ALA A 262 -18.15 5.20 2.06
N MET A 263 -18.00 4.40 3.11
CA MET A 263 -18.65 3.10 3.25
C MET A 263 -20.19 3.24 3.29
N ALA A 264 -20.71 4.21 4.05
CA ALA A 264 -22.14 4.50 4.12
C ALA A 264 -22.69 4.95 2.75
N LYS A 265 -21.89 5.69 1.97
CA LYS A 265 -22.25 6.07 0.60
C LYS A 265 -22.37 4.84 -0.30
N LEU A 266 -21.42 3.92 -0.29
CA LEU A 266 -21.49 2.66 -1.05
C LEU A 266 -22.70 1.83 -0.65
N GLU A 267 -22.97 1.67 0.65
CA GLU A 267 -24.13 0.95 1.16
C GLU A 267 -25.44 1.61 0.73
N SER A 268 -25.53 2.94 0.78
CA SER A 268 -26.69 3.71 0.30
C SER A 268 -26.97 3.53 -1.20
N ILE A 269 -25.91 3.33 -2.00
CA ILE A 269 -26.05 3.05 -3.43
C ILE A 269 -26.52 1.61 -3.63
N TRP A 270 -25.93 0.65 -2.94
CA TRP A 270 -26.30 -0.77 -3.00
C TRP A 270 -27.74 -1.03 -2.57
N ARG A 271 -28.22 -0.37 -1.50
CA ARG A 271 -29.62 -0.49 -1.02
C ARG A 271 -30.60 0.36 -1.82
N GLY A 272 -30.13 1.18 -2.74
CA GLY A 272 -30.98 2.10 -3.51
C GLY A 272 -31.71 1.42 -4.65
N SER A 273 -32.81 2.04 -5.11
CA SER A 273 -33.61 1.56 -6.23
C SER A 273 -32.98 1.82 -7.60
N ALA A 274 -31.90 2.59 -7.67
CA ALA A 274 -31.20 2.93 -8.91
C ALA A 274 -29.69 2.80 -8.72
N ASN A 275 -29.01 2.23 -9.70
CA ASN A 275 -27.56 2.21 -9.72
C ASN A 275 -27.02 3.64 -9.97
N ARG A 276 -26.42 4.25 -8.94
CA ARG A 276 -25.83 5.59 -8.99
C ARG A 276 -24.32 5.59 -9.28
N LEU A 277 -23.76 4.41 -9.57
CA LEU A 277 -22.39 4.23 -10.06
C LEU A 277 -22.40 3.83 -11.53
N THR A 278 -21.33 4.16 -12.24
CA THR A 278 -21.14 3.74 -13.63
C THR A 278 -20.62 2.30 -13.77
N LEU A 279 -20.50 1.55 -12.67
CA LEU A 279 -20.10 0.15 -12.65
C LEU A 279 -21.37 -0.75 -12.72
N PRO A 280 -21.63 -1.46 -13.85
CA PRO A 280 -22.88 -2.21 -14.03
C PRO A 280 -23.10 -3.34 -13.02
N PHE A 281 -22.05 -4.05 -12.64
CA PHE A 281 -22.12 -5.21 -11.74
C PHE A 281 -21.86 -4.88 -10.28
N PHE A 282 -21.96 -3.62 -9.88
CA PHE A 282 -21.70 -3.16 -8.51
C PHE A 282 -22.49 -3.92 -7.44
N HIS A 283 -23.78 -4.25 -7.70
CA HIS A 283 -24.62 -4.97 -6.73
C HIS A 283 -24.06 -6.36 -6.42
N ALA A 284 -23.69 -7.13 -7.44
CA ALA A 284 -23.12 -8.46 -7.25
C ALA A 284 -21.77 -8.41 -6.50
N GLU A 285 -20.87 -7.49 -6.89
CA GLU A 285 -19.59 -7.30 -6.21
C GLU A 285 -19.77 -6.88 -4.74
N MET A 286 -20.76 -6.04 -4.45
CA MET A 286 -21.04 -5.60 -3.09
C MET A 286 -21.58 -6.74 -2.21
N GLU A 287 -22.46 -7.58 -2.75
CA GLU A 287 -23.00 -8.77 -2.07
C GLU A 287 -21.89 -9.78 -1.78
N GLU A 288 -21.07 -10.12 -2.77
CA GLU A 288 -19.96 -11.04 -2.65
C GLU A 288 -18.90 -10.53 -1.63
N THR A 289 -18.53 -9.24 -1.72
CA THR A 289 -17.60 -8.62 -0.78
C THR A 289 -18.11 -8.70 0.64
N ARG A 290 -19.37 -8.35 0.88
CA ARG A 290 -19.97 -8.40 2.22
C ARG A 290 -20.15 -9.81 2.76
N ALA A 291 -20.47 -10.77 1.89
CA ALA A 291 -20.57 -12.18 2.27
C ALA A 291 -19.23 -12.76 2.72
N LEU A 292 -18.15 -12.37 2.03
CA LEU A 292 -16.80 -12.88 2.31
C LEU A 292 -16.10 -12.12 3.44
N MET A 293 -16.16 -10.79 3.45
CA MET A 293 -15.35 -9.92 4.31
C MET A 293 -16.15 -9.25 5.43
N GLY A 294 -17.47 -9.42 5.45
CA GLY A 294 -18.36 -8.72 6.37
C GLY A 294 -18.68 -7.27 5.96
N PRO A 295 -19.46 -6.55 6.80
CA PRO A 295 -19.89 -5.19 6.49
C PRO A 295 -18.77 -4.15 6.59
N ASP A 296 -17.78 -4.35 7.46
CA ASP A 296 -16.60 -3.48 7.61
C ASP A 296 -15.38 -4.09 6.91
N PHE A 297 -15.42 -4.11 5.59
CA PHE A 297 -14.35 -4.71 4.77
C PHE A 297 -13.14 -3.80 4.53
N TRP A 298 -13.14 -2.57 5.07
CA TRP A 298 -12.00 -1.65 5.00
C TRP A 298 -11.55 -1.25 6.40
N THR A 299 -11.08 -2.21 7.18
CA THR A 299 -10.77 -2.02 8.61
C THR A 299 -9.55 -1.13 8.85
N TYR A 300 -9.67 -0.14 9.75
CA TYR A 300 -8.58 0.59 10.38
C TYR A 300 -8.32 0.03 11.78
N GLY A 301 -7.27 0.50 12.42
CA GLY A 301 -6.89 0.08 13.77
C GLY A 301 -5.84 -1.01 13.81
N PHE A 302 -5.05 -1.01 14.87
CA PHE A 302 -3.92 -1.93 15.03
C PHE A 302 -4.39 -3.37 15.30
N ALA A 303 -5.26 -3.56 16.28
CA ALA A 303 -5.66 -4.90 16.74
C ALA A 303 -6.29 -5.76 15.63
N ALA A 304 -7.18 -5.16 14.82
CA ALA A 304 -7.85 -5.86 13.73
C ALA A 304 -6.90 -6.26 12.58
N ASN A 305 -5.75 -5.60 12.48
CA ASN A 305 -4.78 -5.78 11.38
C ASN A 305 -3.44 -6.38 11.86
N ARG A 306 -3.33 -6.75 13.13
CA ARG A 306 -2.08 -7.18 13.75
C ARG A 306 -1.44 -8.37 13.04
N ALA A 307 -2.22 -9.37 12.66
CA ALA A 307 -1.72 -10.59 12.00
C ALA A 307 -1.14 -10.26 10.61
N GLU A 308 -1.78 -9.38 9.87
CA GLU A 308 -1.34 -8.91 8.56
C GLU A 308 -0.05 -8.08 8.66
N LEU A 309 0.02 -7.18 9.64
CA LEU A 309 1.22 -6.39 9.93
C LEU A 309 2.40 -7.28 10.35
N ASP A 310 2.16 -8.32 11.16
CA ASP A 310 3.19 -9.28 11.55
C ASP A 310 3.75 -10.06 10.35
N ALA A 311 2.87 -10.47 9.43
CA ALA A 311 3.30 -11.10 8.18
C ALA A 311 4.19 -10.17 7.35
N MET A 312 3.81 -8.89 7.20
CA MET A 312 4.61 -7.90 6.48
C MET A 312 5.98 -7.67 7.14
N CYS A 313 6.05 -7.59 8.48
CA CYS A 313 7.32 -7.43 9.22
C CYS A 313 8.21 -8.66 9.06
N ARG A 314 7.64 -9.87 9.09
CA ARG A 314 8.34 -11.12 8.86
C ARG A 314 8.89 -11.20 7.43
N TRP A 315 8.07 -10.89 6.44
CA TRP A 315 8.48 -10.87 5.04
C TRP A 315 9.54 -9.80 4.74
N SER A 316 9.46 -8.64 5.38
CA SER A 316 10.45 -7.59 5.20
C SER A 316 11.86 -8.06 5.58
N GLN A 317 11.98 -8.83 6.67
CA GLN A 317 13.25 -9.45 7.05
C GLN A 317 13.61 -10.64 6.14
N ALA A 318 12.67 -11.56 5.91
CA ALA A 318 12.92 -12.76 5.10
C ALA A 318 13.29 -12.45 3.64
N GLN A 319 12.82 -11.33 3.11
CA GLN A 319 13.14 -10.84 1.76
C GLN A 319 14.32 -9.88 1.74
N HIS A 320 15.12 -9.84 2.79
CA HIS A 320 16.35 -9.04 2.93
C HIS A 320 16.14 -7.52 2.81
N LEU A 321 14.92 -7.04 3.01
CA LEU A 321 14.64 -5.60 3.04
C LEU A 321 15.06 -5.02 4.39
N ALA A 322 14.55 -5.55 5.48
CA ALA A 322 14.86 -5.09 6.83
C ALA A 322 16.04 -5.89 7.43
N PRO A 323 17.05 -5.23 8.02
CA PRO A 323 18.21 -5.89 8.65
C PRO A 323 17.83 -6.68 9.93
N ARG A 324 16.66 -6.40 10.49
CA ARG A 324 16.10 -7.10 11.65
C ARG A 324 14.59 -7.19 11.53
N ARG A 325 13.97 -8.16 12.22
CA ARG A 325 12.52 -8.18 12.37
C ARG A 325 12.05 -7.01 13.23
N VAL A 326 11.06 -6.29 12.74
CA VAL A 326 10.35 -5.24 13.47
C VAL A 326 9.12 -5.87 14.12
N ALA A 327 8.83 -5.54 15.37
CA ALA A 327 7.55 -5.89 15.96
C ALA A 327 6.45 -4.98 15.37
N PRO A 328 5.26 -5.48 15.07
CA PRO A 328 4.17 -4.65 14.53
C PRO A 328 3.86 -3.42 15.39
N GLU A 329 4.01 -3.57 16.71
CA GLU A 329 3.84 -2.51 17.69
C GLU A 329 4.81 -1.34 17.50
N ASP A 330 6.05 -1.61 17.06
CA ASP A 330 7.10 -0.59 16.84
C ASP A 330 6.78 0.32 15.64
N LEU A 331 5.81 -0.05 14.80
CA LEU A 331 5.43 0.73 13.62
C LEU A 331 4.52 1.92 13.97
N PHE A 332 3.81 1.88 15.08
CA PHE A 332 2.74 2.83 15.35
C PHE A 332 3.00 3.65 16.60
N HIS A 333 2.38 4.83 16.64
CA HIS A 333 2.37 5.64 17.86
C HIS A 333 1.74 4.85 19.01
N GLU A 334 2.34 4.90 20.20
CA GLU A 334 1.95 4.08 21.36
C GLU A 334 0.48 4.17 21.73
N SER A 335 -0.14 5.36 21.57
CA SER A 335 -1.57 5.56 21.86
C SER A 335 -2.50 4.83 20.88
N MET A 336 -1.98 4.19 19.83
CA MET A 336 -2.74 3.53 18.76
C MET A 336 -2.64 2.01 18.78
N ILE A 337 -1.85 1.43 19.67
CA ILE A 337 -1.61 -0.03 19.76
C ILE A 337 -2.45 -0.75 20.81
N ALA A 338 -3.23 0.01 21.59
CA ALA A 338 -4.11 -0.53 22.63
C ALA A 338 -5.40 -1.17 22.07
#